data_9f9f3086cb7945b4b5bdb1a00a73c8e2
#
_entry.id   9f9f3086cb7945b4b5bdb1a00a73c8e2
#
_cell.length_a   1.000
_cell.length_b   1.000
_cell.length_c   1.000
_cell.angle_alpha   90.00
_cell.angle_beta   90.00
_cell.angle_gamma   90.00
#
_symmetry.space_group_name_H-M   'P 1'
#
loop_
_entity.id
_entity.type
_entity.pdbx_description
1 polymer ?
#
loop_
_entity_poly.entity_id
_entity_poly.type
_entity_poly.pdbx_seq_one_letter_code
_entity_poly.pdbx_strand_id
1 'polypeptide(L)'
;MAEPLLKKGSTGQAVRELQMALNALGYNTGAVDGQFGGQTESAVKNFQQDRGITADGIVGPLTWLNIDEADQNEPILKRGSEGNPVRRAQKRLTLGGWDTGGVDGHFGSHTEATVKDFQGDRGLAVDGIVGPQTWAEIDAIEVE
;
A
#
# COMPACT_ATOMS: atom_id res chain seq x y z
N MET A 1 -5.84 -8.16 7.83
CA MET A 1 -6.51 -6.93 8.29
C MET A 1 -6.87 -6.07 7.09
N ALA A 2 -8.11 -5.65 7.01
CA ALA A 2 -8.57 -4.83 5.90
C ALA A 2 -8.10 -3.38 6.07
N GLU A 3 -7.81 -2.72 4.95
CA GLU A 3 -7.51 -1.31 4.95
C GLU A 3 -8.80 -0.52 5.20
N PRO A 4 -8.71 0.64 5.86
CA PRO A 4 -9.92 1.39 6.18
C PRO A 4 -10.59 1.97 4.94
N LEU A 5 -11.91 2.10 5.01
CA LEU A 5 -12.67 2.82 4.02
C LEU A 5 -12.46 4.31 4.25
N LEU A 6 -12.05 5.04 3.21
CA LEU A 6 -11.79 6.46 3.31
C LEU A 6 -12.75 7.24 2.40
N LYS A 7 -13.27 8.33 2.91
CA LYS A 7 -14.17 9.21 2.15
C LYS A 7 -14.04 10.62 2.71
N LYS A 8 -14.72 11.57 2.08
CA LYS A 8 -14.68 12.96 2.55
C LYS A 8 -15.07 13.03 4.02
N GLY A 9 -14.22 13.66 4.81
CA GLY A 9 -14.34 13.75 6.25
C GLY A 9 -13.45 12.81 7.03
N SER A 10 -12.88 11.80 6.37
CA SER A 10 -11.91 10.89 7.03
C SER A 10 -10.63 11.63 7.38
N THR A 11 -9.98 11.22 8.47
CA THR A 11 -8.73 11.82 8.92
C THR A 11 -7.77 10.73 9.38
N GLY A 12 -6.48 11.07 9.47
CA GLY A 12 -5.48 10.20 10.07
C GLY A 12 -4.42 9.72 9.10
N GLN A 13 -3.65 8.72 9.56
CA GLN A 13 -2.48 8.21 8.84
C GLN A 13 -2.86 7.58 7.49
N ALA A 14 -3.96 6.84 7.44
CA ALA A 14 -4.39 6.22 6.19
C ALA A 14 -4.71 7.25 5.12
N VAL A 15 -5.29 8.40 5.50
CA VAL A 15 -5.55 9.50 4.57
C VAL A 15 -4.23 10.08 4.07
N ARG A 16 -3.24 10.26 4.95
CA ARG A 16 -1.92 10.76 4.55
C ARG A 16 -1.27 9.82 3.53
N GLU A 17 -1.34 8.52 3.76
CA GLU A 17 -0.78 7.53 2.84
C GLU A 17 -1.48 7.58 1.49
N LEU A 18 -2.80 7.72 1.49
CA LEU A 18 -3.57 7.90 0.25
C LEU A 18 -3.12 9.15 -0.50
N GLN A 19 -3.00 10.27 0.21
CA GLN A 19 -2.59 11.53 -0.40
C GLN A 19 -1.20 11.43 -1.01
N MET A 20 -0.26 10.81 -0.30
CA MET A 20 1.10 10.61 -0.83
C MET A 20 1.07 9.73 -2.08
N ALA A 21 0.30 8.65 -2.05
CA ALA A 21 0.23 7.73 -3.19
C ALA A 21 -0.36 8.42 -4.42
N LEU A 22 -1.46 9.14 -4.26
CA LEU A 22 -2.11 9.81 -5.39
C LEU A 22 -1.24 10.93 -5.95
N ASN A 23 -0.60 11.72 -5.08
CA ASN A 23 0.32 12.77 -5.54
C ASN A 23 1.48 12.17 -6.34
N ALA A 24 2.04 11.06 -5.88
CA ALA A 24 3.13 10.37 -6.57
C ALA A 24 2.68 9.85 -7.94
N LEU A 25 1.42 9.49 -8.09
CA LEU A 25 0.86 9.00 -9.35
C LEU A 25 0.38 10.13 -10.27
N GLY A 26 0.49 11.39 -9.83
CA GLY A 26 0.11 12.54 -10.63
C GLY A 26 -1.30 13.07 -10.36
N TYR A 27 -1.99 12.54 -9.37
CA TYR A 27 -3.33 12.99 -8.98
C TYR A 27 -3.19 13.91 -7.77
N ASN A 28 -3.28 15.20 -8.01
CA ASN A 28 -2.99 16.22 -7.01
C ASN A 28 -4.06 16.28 -5.92
N THR A 29 -3.71 15.90 -4.70
CA THR A 29 -4.59 15.97 -3.54
C THR A 29 -4.36 17.24 -2.71
N GLY A 30 -3.42 18.09 -3.13
CA GLY A 30 -2.97 19.23 -2.34
C GLY A 30 -1.97 18.81 -1.28
N ALA A 31 -2.03 19.44 -0.13
CA ALA A 31 -1.13 19.13 0.96
C ALA A 31 -1.40 17.74 1.54
N VAL A 32 -0.34 17.05 1.97
CA VAL A 32 -0.46 15.78 2.67
C VAL A 32 -0.70 16.11 4.15
N ASP A 33 -1.96 16.36 4.49
CA ASP A 33 -2.34 16.84 5.82
C ASP A 33 -3.16 15.84 6.63
N GLY A 34 -3.46 14.67 6.05
CA GLY A 34 -4.25 13.66 6.74
C GLY A 34 -5.73 13.98 6.81
N GLN A 35 -6.20 14.95 6.02
CA GLN A 35 -7.62 15.33 5.99
C GLN A 35 -8.18 15.09 4.59
N PHE A 36 -9.19 14.26 4.50
CA PHE A 36 -9.84 13.93 3.24
C PHE A 36 -10.90 15.02 2.95
N GLY A 37 -10.45 16.04 2.24
CA GLY A 37 -11.32 17.15 1.84
C GLY A 37 -11.78 17.02 0.39
N GLY A 38 -12.32 18.14 -0.14
CA GLY A 38 -12.83 18.15 -1.51
C GLY A 38 -11.77 17.91 -2.57
N GLN A 39 -10.56 18.40 -2.36
CA GLN A 39 -9.47 18.18 -3.31
C GLN A 39 -9.03 16.72 -3.34
N THR A 40 -8.94 16.09 -2.18
CA THR A 40 -8.62 14.66 -2.09
C THR A 40 -9.72 13.85 -2.77
N GLU A 41 -10.99 14.19 -2.51
CA GLU A 41 -12.12 13.50 -3.16
C GLU A 41 -12.04 13.61 -4.68
N SER A 42 -11.77 14.80 -5.22
CA SER A 42 -11.64 14.99 -6.66
C SER A 42 -10.52 14.16 -7.25
N ALA A 43 -9.36 14.11 -6.57
CA ALA A 43 -8.23 13.31 -7.00
C ALA A 43 -8.58 11.81 -7.02
N VAL A 44 -9.29 11.33 -6.00
CA VAL A 44 -9.75 9.94 -5.94
C VAL A 44 -10.66 9.63 -7.12
N LYS A 45 -11.64 10.49 -7.40
CA LYS A 45 -12.56 10.29 -8.53
C LYS A 45 -11.83 10.25 -9.87
N ASN A 46 -10.87 11.14 -10.08
CA ASN A 46 -10.10 11.16 -11.31
C ASN A 46 -9.30 9.87 -11.48
N PHE A 47 -8.66 9.42 -10.40
CA PHE A 47 -7.93 8.16 -10.41
C PHE A 47 -8.87 6.98 -10.71
N GLN A 48 -10.02 6.94 -10.06
CA GLN A 48 -11.00 5.86 -10.28
C GLN A 48 -11.47 5.81 -11.73
N GLN A 49 -11.76 6.96 -12.33
CA GLN A 49 -12.16 7.03 -13.73
C GLN A 49 -11.07 6.49 -14.65
N ASP A 50 -9.82 6.90 -14.41
CA ASP A 50 -8.70 6.47 -15.24
C ASP A 50 -8.44 4.97 -15.11
N ARG A 51 -8.78 4.37 -13.98
CA ARG A 51 -8.63 2.93 -13.78
C ARG A 51 -9.85 2.12 -14.20
N GLY A 52 -10.92 2.78 -14.64
CA GLY A 52 -12.12 2.09 -15.08
C GLY A 52 -12.96 1.49 -13.96
N ILE A 53 -12.83 2.02 -12.75
CA ILE A 53 -13.64 1.59 -11.61
C ILE A 53 -14.64 2.68 -11.25
N THR A 54 -15.62 2.34 -10.41
CA THR A 54 -16.67 3.30 -10.03
C THR A 54 -16.06 4.56 -9.41
N ALA A 55 -16.34 5.71 -9.99
CA ALA A 55 -15.80 6.99 -9.53
C ALA A 55 -16.73 7.60 -8.48
N ASP A 56 -16.76 6.99 -7.30
CA ASP A 56 -17.63 7.41 -6.20
C ASP A 56 -16.91 8.30 -5.17
N GLY A 57 -15.61 8.49 -5.32
CA GLY A 57 -14.82 9.28 -4.38
C GLY A 57 -14.57 8.59 -3.05
N ILE A 58 -14.89 7.31 -2.95
CA ILE A 58 -14.70 6.50 -1.75
C ILE A 58 -13.59 5.50 -2.00
N VAL A 59 -12.62 5.47 -1.10
CA VAL A 59 -11.48 4.56 -1.21
C VAL A 59 -11.80 3.29 -0.44
N GLY A 60 -12.32 2.30 -1.15
CA GLY A 60 -12.57 0.98 -0.61
C GLY A 60 -11.49 -0.01 -1.08
N PRO A 61 -11.71 -1.32 -0.85
CA PRO A 61 -10.69 -2.34 -1.19
C PRO A 61 -10.26 -2.31 -2.65
N LEU A 62 -11.19 -2.12 -3.58
CA LEU A 62 -10.86 -2.10 -5.00
C LEU A 62 -10.02 -0.88 -5.37
N THR A 63 -10.33 0.28 -4.81
CA THR A 63 -9.54 1.48 -5.05
C THR A 63 -8.13 1.33 -4.49
N TRP A 64 -7.99 0.82 -3.27
CA TRP A 64 -6.69 0.54 -2.68
C TRP A 64 -5.88 -0.42 -3.54
N LEU A 65 -6.52 -1.48 -4.03
CA LEU A 65 -5.84 -2.45 -4.89
C LEU A 65 -5.30 -1.77 -6.16
N ASN A 66 -6.10 -0.91 -6.78
CA ASN A 66 -5.66 -0.21 -7.99
C ASN A 66 -4.54 0.79 -7.71
N ILE A 67 -4.56 1.45 -6.56
CA ILE A 67 -3.46 2.33 -6.15
C ILE A 67 -2.17 1.53 -6.01
N ASP A 68 -2.24 0.39 -5.35
CA ASP A 68 -1.07 -0.47 -5.14
C ASP A 68 -0.54 -1.02 -6.45
N GLU A 69 -1.43 -1.39 -7.39
CA GLU A 69 -1.03 -1.89 -8.71
C GLU A 69 -0.39 -0.80 -9.56
N ALA A 70 -0.81 0.45 -9.41
CA ALA A 70 -0.27 1.56 -10.17
C ALA A 70 1.09 2.03 -9.66
N ASP A 71 1.42 1.71 -8.41
CA ASP A 71 2.69 2.11 -7.82
C ASP A 71 3.81 1.20 -8.33
N GLN A 72 4.67 1.76 -9.19
CA GLN A 72 5.80 1.03 -9.77
C GLN A 72 7.08 1.18 -8.97
N ASN A 73 7.04 1.92 -7.86
CA ASN A 73 8.21 2.17 -7.05
C ASN A 73 8.45 1.00 -6.10
N GLU A 74 9.59 0.33 -6.29
CA GLU A 74 9.97 -0.84 -5.48
C GLU A 74 11.31 -0.61 -4.81
N PRO A 75 11.39 0.31 -3.84
CA PRO A 75 12.64 0.56 -3.12
C PRO A 75 13.01 -0.62 -2.24
N ILE A 76 14.26 -0.66 -1.82
CA ILE A 76 14.68 -1.63 -0.83
C ILE A 76 14.02 -1.28 0.50
N LEU A 77 13.31 -2.25 1.09
CA LEU A 77 12.63 -2.07 2.37
C LEU A 77 13.32 -2.91 3.44
N LYS A 78 13.47 -2.32 4.60
CA LYS A 78 14.06 -2.98 5.76
C LYS A 78 13.47 -2.39 7.02
N ARG A 79 13.84 -2.94 8.16
CA ARG A 79 13.34 -2.42 9.44
C ARG A 79 13.60 -0.92 9.53
N GLY A 80 12.58 -0.16 9.87
CA GLY A 80 12.61 1.29 9.91
C GLY A 80 12.06 1.99 8.68
N SER A 81 11.87 1.25 7.57
CA SER A 81 11.27 1.82 6.37
C SER A 81 9.81 2.18 6.62
N GLU A 82 9.33 3.22 5.95
CA GLU A 82 7.96 3.71 6.09
C GLU A 82 7.41 4.13 4.74
N GLY A 83 6.08 4.17 4.65
CA GLY A 83 5.39 4.73 3.50
C GLY A 83 4.64 3.71 2.67
N ASN A 84 4.19 4.13 1.49
CA ASN A 84 3.34 3.30 0.62
C ASN A 84 4.01 2.01 0.13
N PRO A 85 5.30 1.99 -0.20
CA PRO A 85 5.93 0.72 -0.58
C PRO A 85 5.88 -0.32 0.53
N VAL A 86 6.04 0.10 1.80
CA VAL A 86 5.92 -0.81 2.93
C VAL A 86 4.48 -1.32 3.04
N ARG A 87 3.50 -0.43 2.91
CA ARG A 87 2.09 -0.79 2.95
C ARG A 87 1.76 -1.80 1.84
N ARG A 88 2.27 -1.58 0.64
CA ARG A 88 2.07 -2.49 -0.48
C ARG A 88 2.62 -3.88 -0.18
N ALA A 89 3.83 -3.96 0.35
CA ALA A 89 4.43 -5.24 0.70
C ALA A 89 3.63 -5.94 1.81
N GLN A 90 3.24 -5.19 2.84
CA GLN A 90 2.43 -5.73 3.94
C GLN A 90 1.11 -6.28 3.44
N LYS A 91 0.43 -5.54 2.56
CA LYS A 91 -0.86 -5.95 2.02
C LYS A 91 -0.75 -7.25 1.23
N ARG A 92 0.22 -7.33 0.32
CA ARG A 92 0.38 -8.53 -0.50
C ARG A 92 0.78 -9.74 0.34
N LEU A 93 1.67 -9.57 1.30
CA LEU A 93 2.05 -10.65 2.20
C LEU A 93 0.84 -11.14 3.01
N THR A 94 0.06 -10.23 3.54
CA THR A 94 -1.14 -10.58 4.32
C THR A 94 -2.15 -11.33 3.45
N LEU A 95 -2.39 -10.87 2.22
CA LEU A 95 -3.31 -11.53 1.30
C LEU A 95 -2.81 -12.91 0.89
N GLY A 96 -1.50 -13.11 0.87
CA GLY A 96 -0.91 -14.40 0.55
C GLY A 96 -0.83 -15.37 1.72
N GLY A 97 -1.24 -14.95 2.91
CA GLY A 97 -1.24 -15.79 4.09
C GLY A 97 -0.10 -15.53 5.09
N TRP A 98 0.74 -14.53 4.82
CA TRP A 98 1.83 -14.15 5.73
C TRP A 98 1.40 -12.90 6.50
N ASP A 99 1.06 -13.08 7.77
CA ASP A 99 0.53 -12.00 8.61
C ASP A 99 1.64 -11.06 9.08
N THR A 100 1.57 -9.81 8.65
CA THR A 100 2.54 -8.76 9.03
C THR A 100 2.13 -7.97 10.27
N GLY A 101 1.02 -8.35 10.91
CA GLY A 101 0.53 -7.63 12.08
C GLY A 101 -0.36 -6.44 11.76
N GLY A 102 -0.46 -6.09 10.48
CA GLY A 102 -1.30 -4.99 10.01
C GLY A 102 -0.68 -4.31 8.81
N VAL A 103 -1.52 -3.61 8.05
CA VAL A 103 -1.08 -2.84 6.89
C VAL A 103 -1.03 -1.38 7.33
N ASP A 104 0.07 -1.00 7.97
CA ASP A 104 0.21 0.31 8.60
C ASP A 104 1.29 1.19 7.96
N GLY A 105 2.03 0.66 6.99
CA GLY A 105 3.09 1.41 6.33
C GLY A 105 4.37 1.55 7.13
N HIS A 106 4.50 0.82 8.24
CA HIS A 106 5.70 0.84 9.08
C HIS A 106 6.35 -0.53 9.09
N PHE A 107 7.60 -0.60 8.67
CA PHE A 107 8.35 -1.85 8.65
C PHE A 107 8.98 -2.06 10.04
N GLY A 108 8.25 -2.70 10.92
CA GLY A 108 8.70 -3.00 12.27
C GLY A 108 9.21 -4.42 12.39
N SER A 109 9.40 -4.86 13.64
CA SER A 109 9.93 -6.20 13.91
C SER A 109 8.99 -7.31 13.44
N HIS A 110 7.69 -7.11 13.51
CA HIS A 110 6.72 -8.10 13.04
C HIS A 110 6.79 -8.24 11.51
N THR A 111 6.84 -7.12 10.79
CA THR A 111 6.99 -7.13 9.33
C THR A 111 8.30 -7.81 8.94
N GLU A 112 9.39 -7.50 9.64
CA GLU A 112 10.69 -8.13 9.38
C GLU A 112 10.61 -9.65 9.56
N ALA A 113 10.02 -10.12 10.65
CA ALA A 113 9.88 -11.55 10.89
C ALA A 113 9.04 -12.21 9.80
N THR A 114 7.97 -11.56 9.38
CA THR A 114 7.10 -12.09 8.31
C THR A 114 7.83 -12.15 6.98
N VAL A 115 8.63 -11.13 6.66
CA VAL A 115 9.45 -11.13 5.43
C VAL A 115 10.41 -12.30 5.46
N LYS A 116 11.04 -12.57 6.61
CA LYS A 116 11.96 -13.71 6.74
C LYS A 116 11.25 -15.04 6.50
N ASP A 117 10.04 -15.20 7.06
CA ASP A 117 9.24 -16.41 6.85
C ASP A 117 8.90 -16.59 5.38
N PHE A 118 8.48 -15.50 4.73
CA PHE A 118 8.16 -15.49 3.30
C PHE A 118 9.39 -15.87 2.47
N GLN A 119 10.52 -15.27 2.78
CA GLN A 119 11.77 -15.56 2.06
C GLN A 119 12.15 -17.02 2.17
N GLY A 120 12.05 -17.59 3.37
CA GLY A 120 12.31 -19.01 3.59
C GLY A 120 11.38 -19.90 2.77
N ASP A 121 10.09 -19.57 2.74
CA ASP A 121 9.09 -20.32 1.99
C ASP A 121 9.33 -20.26 0.48
N ARG A 122 9.92 -19.18 -0.01
CA ARG A 122 10.18 -18.98 -1.43
C ARG A 122 11.60 -19.35 -1.85
N GLY A 123 12.41 -19.85 -0.93
CA GLY A 123 13.78 -20.27 -1.24
C GLY A 123 14.74 -19.11 -1.49
N LEU A 124 14.45 -17.95 -0.93
CA LEU A 124 15.30 -16.76 -1.05
C LEU A 124 16.26 -16.66 0.14
N ALA A 125 17.26 -15.79 0.03
CA ALA A 125 18.11 -15.48 1.18
C ALA A 125 17.23 -14.87 2.28
N VAL A 126 17.35 -15.41 3.50
CA VAL A 126 16.52 -14.99 4.64
C VAL A 126 17.25 -13.87 5.37
N ASP A 127 17.09 -12.65 4.91
CA ASP A 127 17.76 -11.48 5.48
C ASP A 127 16.80 -10.43 6.06
N GLY A 128 15.49 -10.62 5.87
CA GLY A 128 14.50 -9.68 6.35
C GLY A 128 14.43 -8.37 5.57
N ILE A 129 15.11 -8.32 4.42
CA ILE A 129 15.18 -7.12 3.56
C ILE A 129 14.41 -7.40 2.28
N VAL A 130 13.52 -6.48 1.90
CA VAL A 130 12.78 -6.60 0.65
C VAL A 130 13.58 -5.91 -0.45
N GLY A 131 14.39 -6.69 -1.14
CA GLY A 131 15.14 -6.25 -2.31
C GLY A 131 14.47 -6.71 -3.59
N PRO A 132 15.15 -6.58 -4.76
CA PRO A 132 14.53 -6.92 -6.05
C PRO A 132 14.00 -8.34 -6.14
N GLN A 133 14.71 -9.33 -5.62
CA GLN A 133 14.26 -10.72 -5.67
C GLN A 133 13.03 -10.95 -4.79
N THR A 134 13.02 -10.36 -3.60
CA THR A 134 11.88 -10.48 -2.69
C THR A 134 10.67 -9.76 -3.27
N TRP A 135 10.85 -8.56 -3.85
CA TRP A 135 9.76 -7.86 -4.52
C TRP A 135 9.15 -8.71 -5.64
N ALA A 136 10.00 -9.36 -6.45
CA ALA A 136 9.51 -10.19 -7.55
C ALA A 136 8.59 -11.31 -7.03
N GLU A 137 8.96 -11.93 -5.92
CA GLU A 137 8.15 -12.99 -5.32
C GLU A 137 6.88 -12.43 -4.66
N ILE A 138 6.98 -11.26 -4.03
CA ILE A 138 5.80 -10.59 -3.45
C ILE A 138 4.81 -10.25 -4.56
N ASP A 139 5.28 -9.72 -5.67
CA ASP A 139 4.42 -9.37 -6.81
C ASP A 139 3.82 -10.60 -7.47
N ALA A 140 4.44 -11.76 -7.32
CA ALA A 140 3.93 -13.03 -7.84
C ALA A 140 2.84 -13.64 -6.96
N ILE A 141 2.59 -13.12 -5.75
CA ILE A 141 1.51 -13.60 -4.89
C ILE A 141 0.18 -13.33 -5.58
N GLU A 142 -0.62 -14.37 -5.72
CA GLU A 142 -1.95 -14.24 -6.33
C GLU A 142 -2.91 -13.60 -5.33
N VAL A 143 -3.61 -12.56 -5.80
CA VAL A 143 -4.60 -11.82 -5.02
C VAL A 143 -5.96 -12.11 -5.60
N GLU A 144 -6.80 -12.75 -4.82
CA GLU A 144 -8.17 -13.10 -5.24
C GLU A 144 -9.20 -12.24 -4.50
#